data_9b44233dad7fc0500436149db7e06a5c
#
_entry.id   9b44233dad7fc0500436149db7e06a5c
#
_cell.length_a   1.000
_cell.length_b   1.000
_cell.length_c   1.000
_cell.angle_alpha   90.00
_cell.angle_beta   90.00
_cell.angle_gamma   90.00
#
_symmetry.space_group_name_H-M   'P 1'
#
loop_
_entity.id
_entity.type
_entity.pdbx_description
1 polymer ?
#
loop_
_entity_poly.entity_id
_entity_poly.type
_entity_poly.pdbx_seq_one_letter_code
_entity_poly.pdbx_strand_id
1 'polypeptide(L)'
;MTFSFVGFIWETVHVSLLAKELVDRSSLFGPICPIYGTTMVISYLLMGPPQAPKTFLKKTKGKWYQYLLYAIIAISLPTLVELVVGLGCEKLFNIRLWDYSHYVINLFDKEITLHYKGYIALPISCIWLVLIFISMGFVFPILLKLIEKIPLKKLKLF
;
A
#
# COMPACT_ATOMS: atom_id res chain seq x y z
N MET A 1 4.57 -4.13 11.35
CA MET A 1 4.98 -5.49 10.92
C MET A 1 3.88 -6.28 10.22
N THR A 2 2.64 -6.35 10.75
CA THR A 2 1.54 -7.12 10.14
C THR A 2 1.31 -6.80 8.65
N PHE A 3 1.21 -5.53 8.29
CA PHE A 3 0.99 -5.14 6.87
C PHE A 3 2.21 -5.42 5.99
N SER A 4 3.42 -5.32 6.50
CA SER A 4 4.64 -5.67 5.74
C SER A 4 4.70 -7.18 5.45
N PHE A 5 4.23 -8.01 6.37
CA PHE A 5 4.14 -9.46 6.20
C PHE A 5 3.02 -9.83 5.20
N VAL A 6 1.84 -9.24 5.34
CA VAL A 6 0.74 -9.46 4.39
C VAL A 6 1.13 -8.98 2.99
N GLY A 7 1.82 -7.85 2.89
CA GLY A 7 2.35 -7.34 1.63
C GLY A 7 3.39 -8.28 1.00
N PHE A 8 4.26 -8.88 1.81
CA PHE A 8 5.19 -9.89 1.35
C PHE A 8 4.47 -11.11 0.74
N ILE A 9 3.45 -11.65 1.44
CA ILE A 9 2.66 -12.78 0.92
C ILE A 9 2.01 -12.39 -0.41
N TRP A 10 1.37 -11.21 -0.46
CA TRP A 10 0.73 -10.71 -1.66
C TRP A 10 1.70 -10.60 -2.84
N GLU A 11 2.85 -9.93 -2.64
CA GLU A 11 3.85 -9.78 -3.70
C GLU A 11 4.43 -11.12 -4.16
N THR A 12 4.78 -11.99 -3.22
CA THR A 12 5.31 -13.32 -3.54
C THR A 12 4.32 -14.11 -4.39
N VAL A 13 3.04 -14.14 -4.01
CA VAL A 13 2.00 -14.83 -4.79
C VAL A 13 1.81 -14.17 -6.14
N HIS A 14 1.67 -12.83 -6.19
CA HIS A 14 1.41 -12.10 -7.42
C HIS A 14 2.54 -12.26 -8.44
N VAL A 15 3.79 -12.05 -8.01
CA VAL A 15 4.96 -12.16 -8.89
C VAL A 15 5.20 -13.61 -9.30
N SER A 16 5.01 -14.57 -8.40
CA SER A 16 5.15 -16.00 -8.72
C SER A 16 4.14 -16.47 -9.76
N LEU A 17 2.89 -15.97 -9.71
CA LEU A 17 1.87 -16.26 -10.72
C LEU A 17 2.24 -15.68 -12.10
N LEU A 18 2.80 -14.47 -12.13
CA LEU A 18 3.23 -13.85 -13.38
C LEU A 18 4.46 -14.54 -13.98
N ALA A 19 5.43 -14.87 -13.14
CA ALA A 19 6.67 -15.54 -13.54
C ALA A 19 6.48 -17.02 -13.85
N LYS A 20 5.36 -17.64 -13.42
CA LYS A 20 5.10 -19.09 -13.43
C LYS A 20 6.16 -19.91 -12.68
N GLU A 21 6.81 -19.31 -11.72
CA GLU A 21 7.80 -19.92 -10.82
C GLU A 21 7.73 -19.28 -9.44
N LEU A 22 8.25 -19.97 -8.43
CA LEU A 22 8.27 -19.38 -7.06
C LEU A 22 9.35 -18.31 -6.98
N VAL A 23 8.91 -17.06 -6.82
CA VAL A 23 9.77 -15.90 -6.64
C VAL A 23 9.65 -15.40 -5.21
N ASP A 24 10.72 -15.51 -4.43
CA ASP A 24 10.77 -14.95 -3.09
C ASP A 24 10.95 -13.44 -3.18
N ARG A 25 9.98 -12.69 -2.64
CA ARG A 25 9.98 -11.21 -2.58
C ARG A 25 10.33 -10.69 -1.20
N SER A 26 10.95 -11.53 -0.36
CA SER A 26 11.45 -11.08 0.94
C SER A 26 12.50 -9.97 0.75
N SER A 27 12.45 -8.96 1.60
CA SER A 27 13.43 -7.89 1.59
C SER A 27 14.19 -7.81 2.90
N LEU A 28 15.50 -7.58 2.80
CA LEU A 28 16.44 -7.26 3.87
C LEU A 28 16.63 -8.35 4.95
N PHE A 29 15.65 -8.69 5.77
CA PHE A 29 15.82 -9.54 6.95
C PHE A 29 14.63 -10.47 7.22
N GLY A 30 13.99 -10.99 6.19
CA GLY A 30 12.91 -11.96 6.37
C GLY A 30 11.66 -11.68 5.51
N PRO A 31 10.57 -12.41 5.76
CA PRO A 31 9.36 -12.37 4.94
C PRO A 31 8.55 -11.09 5.19
N ILE A 32 9.14 -9.94 4.90
CA ILE A 32 8.51 -8.63 5.05
C ILE A 32 8.77 -7.77 3.80
N CYS A 33 7.77 -7.00 3.42
CA CYS A 33 7.87 -5.97 2.40
C CYS A 33 7.62 -4.60 3.06
N PRO A 34 8.67 -3.82 3.38
CA PRO A 34 8.56 -2.60 4.20
C PRO A 34 7.64 -1.54 3.60
N ILE A 35 7.56 -1.44 2.27
CA ILE A 35 6.74 -0.44 1.58
C ILE A 35 5.26 -0.54 1.97
N TYR A 36 4.73 -1.75 2.13
CA TYR A 36 3.32 -1.95 2.54
C TYR A 36 3.08 -1.47 3.97
N GLY A 37 4.00 -1.83 4.90
CA GLY A 37 3.88 -1.39 6.28
C GLY A 37 4.01 0.11 6.46
N THR A 38 5.00 0.73 5.83
CA THR A 38 5.22 2.18 5.90
C THR A 38 4.07 2.95 5.25
N THR A 39 3.62 2.52 4.07
CA THR A 39 2.49 3.14 3.37
C THR A 39 1.21 3.07 4.19
N MET A 40 0.93 1.92 4.83
CA MET A 40 -0.25 1.77 5.70
C MET A 40 -0.18 2.66 6.94
N VAL A 41 0.99 2.79 7.57
CA VAL A 41 1.18 3.70 8.71
C VAL A 41 0.98 5.15 8.29
N ILE A 42 1.59 5.59 7.20
CA ILE A 42 1.42 6.96 6.68
C ILE A 42 -0.05 7.22 6.35
N SER A 43 -0.71 6.28 5.67
CA SER A 43 -2.14 6.38 5.36
C SER A 43 -2.99 6.50 6.62
N TYR A 44 -2.72 5.69 7.65
CA TYR A 44 -3.43 5.78 8.93
C TYR A 44 -3.22 7.11 9.65
N LEU A 45 -1.99 7.64 9.63
CA LEU A 45 -1.68 8.93 10.25
C LEU A 45 -2.37 10.10 9.55
N LEU A 46 -2.46 10.06 8.23
CA LEU A 46 -3.06 11.12 7.42
C LEU A 46 -4.58 11.01 7.30
N MET A 47 -5.09 9.83 7.07
CA MET A 47 -6.52 9.61 6.78
C MET A 47 -7.30 9.17 8.01
N GLY A 48 -6.76 8.25 8.80
CA GLY A 48 -7.51 7.51 9.82
C GLY A 48 -8.62 6.65 9.22
N PRO A 49 -9.36 5.88 10.05
CA PRO A 49 -10.52 5.13 9.55
C PRO A 49 -11.66 6.07 9.15
N PRO A 50 -12.52 5.68 8.18
CA PRO A 50 -13.63 6.52 7.72
C PRO A 50 -14.61 6.94 8.82
N GLN A 51 -14.77 6.12 9.86
CA GLN A 51 -15.60 6.40 11.02
C GLN A 51 -14.99 7.45 11.96
N ALA A 52 -13.65 7.56 11.96
CA ALA A 52 -12.88 8.50 12.77
C ALA A 52 -11.76 9.14 11.93
N PRO A 53 -12.11 9.95 10.91
CA PRO A 53 -11.15 10.55 10.00
C PRO A 53 -10.21 11.50 10.73
N LYS A 54 -8.95 11.55 10.27
CA LYS A 54 -7.88 12.38 10.84
C LYS A 54 -7.57 13.57 9.96
N THR A 55 -6.75 14.46 10.47
CA THR A 55 -6.23 15.66 9.78
C THR A 55 -7.34 16.47 9.10
N PHE A 56 -7.13 16.90 7.88
CA PHE A 56 -8.10 17.68 7.11
C PHE A 56 -9.39 16.90 6.77
N LEU A 57 -9.33 15.56 6.70
CA LEU A 57 -10.50 14.72 6.47
C LEU A 57 -11.49 14.72 7.64
N LYS A 58 -11.08 15.17 8.83
CA LYS A 58 -11.97 15.32 9.98
C LYS A 58 -13.15 16.27 9.66
N LYS A 59 -12.92 17.29 8.82
CA LYS A 59 -13.95 18.25 8.38
C LYS A 59 -14.95 17.65 7.38
N THR A 60 -14.65 16.49 6.81
CA THR A 60 -15.50 15.81 5.81
C THR A 60 -16.39 14.74 6.42
N LYS A 61 -16.24 14.44 7.72
CA LYS A 61 -17.00 13.39 8.40
C LYS A 61 -18.50 13.59 8.21
N GLY A 62 -19.18 12.54 7.72
CA GLY A 62 -20.61 12.55 7.46
C GLY A 62 -21.04 13.29 6.18
N LYS A 63 -20.12 13.86 5.41
CA LYS A 63 -20.42 14.49 4.12
C LYS A 63 -20.36 13.46 3.00
N TRP A 64 -21.22 13.62 1.99
CA TRP A 64 -21.32 12.68 0.87
C TRP A 64 -20.00 12.47 0.10
N TYR A 65 -19.18 13.52 -0.01
CA TYR A 65 -17.90 13.48 -0.73
C TYR A 65 -16.74 12.89 0.11
N GLN A 66 -16.99 12.52 1.38
CA GLN A 66 -15.95 11.94 2.24
C GLN A 66 -15.27 10.75 1.59
N TYR A 67 -16.05 9.80 1.10
CA TYR A 67 -15.51 8.58 0.48
C TYR A 67 -14.78 8.85 -0.84
N LEU A 68 -15.22 9.86 -1.60
CA LEU A 68 -14.51 10.29 -2.81
C LEU A 68 -13.11 10.82 -2.47
N LEU A 69 -12.99 11.67 -1.44
CA LEU A 69 -11.68 12.14 -0.97
C LEU A 69 -10.81 11.00 -0.45
N TYR A 70 -11.41 10.04 0.27
CA TYR A 70 -10.70 8.84 0.70
C TYR A 70 -10.17 8.05 -0.50
N ALA A 71 -10.96 7.85 -1.54
CA ALA A 71 -10.55 7.13 -2.74
C ALA A 71 -9.38 7.85 -3.45
N ILE A 72 -9.48 9.16 -3.62
CA ILE A 72 -8.40 9.96 -4.25
C ILE A 72 -7.10 9.82 -3.47
N ILE A 73 -7.13 9.92 -2.14
CA ILE A 73 -5.92 9.82 -1.32
C ILE A 73 -5.42 8.37 -1.28
N ALA A 74 -6.33 7.38 -1.22
CA ALA A 74 -5.99 5.97 -1.19
C ALA A 74 -5.32 5.49 -2.49
N ILE A 75 -5.57 6.15 -3.61
CA ILE A 75 -4.85 5.89 -4.88
C ILE A 75 -3.55 6.69 -4.90
N SER A 76 -3.60 7.99 -4.68
CA SER A 76 -2.47 8.88 -4.93
C SER A 76 -1.34 8.71 -3.91
N LEU A 77 -1.65 8.52 -2.63
CA LEU A 77 -0.62 8.42 -1.59
C LEU A 77 0.30 7.20 -1.76
N PRO A 78 -0.20 5.96 -1.90
CA PRO A 78 0.65 4.80 -2.15
C PRO A 78 1.41 4.91 -3.46
N THR A 79 0.76 5.38 -4.52
CA THR A 79 1.39 5.57 -5.83
C THR A 79 2.56 6.54 -5.75
N LEU A 80 2.43 7.63 -4.97
CA LEU A 80 3.53 8.55 -4.71
C LEU A 80 4.65 7.90 -3.89
N VAL A 81 4.30 7.10 -2.87
CA VAL A 81 5.30 6.36 -2.08
C VAL A 81 6.06 5.38 -2.97
N GLU A 82 5.38 4.61 -3.81
CA GLU A 82 6.03 3.71 -4.78
C GLU A 82 6.96 4.48 -5.71
N LEU A 83 6.51 5.59 -6.29
CA LEU A 83 7.32 6.40 -7.18
C LEU A 83 8.59 6.94 -6.48
N VAL A 84 8.43 7.50 -5.29
CA VAL A 84 9.55 8.06 -4.52
C VAL A 84 10.54 6.98 -4.11
N VAL A 85 10.06 5.84 -3.61
CA VAL A 85 10.91 4.71 -3.20
C VAL A 85 11.60 4.08 -4.41
N GLY A 86 10.87 3.82 -5.50
CA GLY A 86 11.42 3.23 -6.71
C GLY A 86 12.50 4.10 -7.34
N LEU A 87 12.22 5.39 -7.54
CA LEU A 87 13.20 6.36 -8.06
C LEU A 87 14.38 6.56 -7.10
N GLY A 88 14.11 6.61 -5.79
CA GLY A 88 15.14 6.79 -4.77
C GLY A 88 16.12 5.62 -4.75
N CYS A 89 15.62 4.39 -4.73
CA CYS A 89 16.45 3.20 -4.73
C CYS A 89 17.29 3.07 -6.02
N GLU A 90 16.70 3.37 -7.17
CA GLU A 90 17.45 3.31 -8.44
C GLU A 90 18.52 4.39 -8.52
N LYS A 91 18.24 5.63 -8.09
CA LYS A 91 19.22 6.72 -8.12
C LYS A 91 20.32 6.60 -7.09
N LEU A 92 20.01 6.12 -5.88
CA LEU A 92 20.97 6.08 -4.77
C LEU A 92 21.79 4.79 -4.74
N PHE A 93 21.17 3.68 -5.10
CA PHE A 93 21.75 2.34 -4.95
C PHE A 93 21.90 1.61 -6.28
N ASN A 94 21.42 2.19 -7.39
CA ASN A 94 21.37 1.55 -8.72
C ASN A 94 20.60 0.20 -8.70
N ILE A 95 19.58 0.11 -7.84
CA ILE A 95 18.76 -1.08 -7.65
C ILE A 95 17.32 -0.77 -8.07
N ARG A 96 16.81 -1.50 -9.05
CA ARG A 96 15.40 -1.47 -9.45
C ARG A 96 14.64 -2.51 -8.64
N LEU A 97 13.81 -2.06 -7.71
CA LEU A 97 13.09 -2.94 -6.78
C LEU A 97 11.95 -3.72 -7.45
N TRP A 98 11.29 -3.10 -8.44
CA TRP A 98 10.20 -3.70 -9.24
C TRP A 98 10.15 -3.07 -10.62
N ASP A 99 9.47 -3.74 -11.54
CA ASP A 99 9.23 -3.25 -12.89
C ASP A 99 7.81 -3.56 -13.36
N TYR A 100 7.03 -2.52 -13.55
CA TYR A 100 5.65 -2.59 -14.05
C TYR A 100 5.54 -2.32 -15.56
N SER A 101 6.63 -2.39 -16.31
CA SER A 101 6.64 -2.11 -17.76
C SER A 101 5.77 -3.05 -18.57
N HIS A 102 5.42 -4.22 -18.02
CA HIS A 102 4.54 -5.21 -18.64
C HIS A 102 3.05 -4.84 -18.63
N TYR A 103 2.64 -3.79 -17.89
CA TYR A 103 1.25 -3.33 -17.90
C TYR A 103 0.95 -2.48 -19.12
N VAL A 104 0.63 -3.16 -20.21
CA VAL A 104 0.31 -2.57 -21.51
C VAL A 104 -0.98 -3.20 -22.04
N ILE A 105 -1.85 -2.41 -22.64
CA ILE A 105 -3.08 -2.88 -23.30
C ILE A 105 -3.01 -2.53 -24.77
N ASN A 106 -3.27 -3.51 -25.64
CA ASN A 106 -3.44 -3.30 -27.06
C ASN A 106 -4.93 -3.04 -27.34
N LEU A 107 -5.27 -1.81 -27.72
CA LEU A 107 -6.62 -1.40 -28.03
C LEU A 107 -6.65 -0.77 -29.44
N PHE A 108 -7.41 -1.35 -30.39
CA PHE A 108 -7.55 -0.87 -31.76
C PHE A 108 -6.18 -0.61 -32.45
N ASP A 109 -5.28 -1.61 -32.43
CA ASP A 109 -3.92 -1.55 -33.00
C ASP A 109 -3.02 -0.45 -32.40
N LYS A 110 -3.40 0.09 -31.26
CA LYS A 110 -2.57 1.02 -30.48
C LYS A 110 -2.16 0.39 -29.15
N GLU A 111 -0.90 0.49 -28.86
CA GLU A 111 -0.33 0.10 -27.58
C GLU A 111 -0.53 1.24 -26.58
N ILE A 112 -1.34 1.00 -25.55
CA ILE A 112 -1.60 1.95 -24.46
C ILE A 112 -0.83 1.50 -23.23
N THR A 113 0.17 2.28 -22.82
CA THR A 113 0.94 2.03 -21.62
C THR A 113 0.14 2.44 -20.39
N LEU A 114 -0.07 1.51 -19.45
CA LEU A 114 -0.75 1.76 -18.17
C LEU A 114 0.24 2.01 -17.03
N HIS A 115 1.49 2.29 -17.35
CA HIS A 115 2.56 2.51 -16.38
C HIS A 115 3.32 3.80 -16.67
N TYR A 116 3.98 4.36 -15.66
CA TYR A 116 4.93 5.45 -15.82
C TYR A 116 6.34 4.94 -15.55
N LYS A 117 7.13 4.79 -16.62
CA LYS A 117 8.53 4.31 -16.60
C LYS A 117 8.74 3.00 -15.82
N GLY A 118 7.71 2.19 -15.64
CA GLY A 118 7.75 0.94 -14.87
C GLY A 118 7.79 1.11 -13.35
N TYR A 119 7.77 2.33 -12.79
CA TYR A 119 7.77 2.54 -11.34
C TYR A 119 6.37 2.45 -10.73
N ILE A 120 5.37 2.92 -11.44
CA ILE A 120 3.96 2.91 -11.04
C ILE A 120 3.11 2.38 -12.18
N ALA A 121 2.01 1.71 -11.86
CA ALA A 121 1.04 1.23 -12.83
C ALA A 121 -0.39 1.44 -12.33
N LEU A 122 -1.29 1.82 -13.23
CA LEU A 122 -2.69 2.08 -12.92
C LEU A 122 -3.38 0.88 -12.24
N PRO A 123 -3.22 -0.39 -12.71
CA PRO A 123 -3.81 -1.55 -12.02
C PRO A 123 -3.33 -1.69 -10.58
N ILE A 124 -2.05 -1.45 -10.31
CA ILE A 124 -1.47 -1.52 -8.97
C ILE A 124 -2.04 -0.40 -8.07
N SER A 125 -2.17 0.82 -8.61
CA SER A 125 -2.81 1.93 -7.89
C SER A 125 -4.27 1.62 -7.51
N CYS A 126 -5.01 0.91 -8.37
CA CYS A 126 -6.37 0.44 -8.05
C CYS A 126 -6.37 -0.64 -6.96
N ILE A 127 -5.38 -1.53 -6.93
CA ILE A 127 -5.21 -2.51 -5.85
C ILE A 127 -4.95 -1.79 -4.52
N TRP A 128 -4.12 -0.76 -4.50
CA TRP A 128 -3.90 0.08 -3.32
C TRP A 128 -5.18 0.70 -2.77
N LEU A 129 -6.08 1.17 -3.66
CA LEU A 129 -7.38 1.67 -3.26
C LEU A 129 -8.14 0.64 -2.42
N VAL A 130 -8.26 -0.59 -2.93
CA VAL A 130 -8.97 -1.68 -2.25
C VAL A 130 -8.28 -2.03 -0.93
N LEU A 131 -6.96 -2.19 -0.92
CA LEU A 131 -6.18 -2.52 0.26
C LEU A 131 -6.33 -1.47 1.37
N ILE A 132 -6.30 -0.18 1.03
CA ILE A 132 -6.46 0.89 2.02
C ILE A 132 -7.89 0.92 2.56
N PHE A 133 -8.92 0.78 1.72
CA PHE A 133 -10.31 0.75 2.21
C PHE A 133 -10.55 -0.43 3.15
N ILE A 134 -10.08 -1.63 2.82
CA ILE A 134 -10.18 -2.80 3.70
C ILE A 134 -9.39 -2.56 5.00
N SER A 135 -8.16 -2.08 4.88
CA SER A 135 -7.30 -1.85 6.05
C SER A 135 -7.88 -0.80 6.99
N MET A 136 -8.31 0.35 6.47
CA MET A 136 -8.86 1.45 7.28
C MET A 136 -10.26 1.15 7.81
N GLY A 137 -11.09 0.45 7.02
CA GLY A 137 -12.48 0.14 7.39
C GLY A 137 -12.60 -0.99 8.40
N PHE A 138 -11.72 -1.99 8.33
CA PHE A 138 -11.86 -3.23 9.10
C PHE A 138 -10.61 -3.56 9.93
N VAL A 139 -9.41 -3.61 9.31
CA VAL A 139 -8.23 -4.15 9.96
C VAL A 139 -7.75 -3.23 11.09
N PHE A 140 -7.59 -1.94 10.83
CA PHE A 140 -7.16 -0.99 11.88
C PHE A 140 -8.13 -0.88 13.05
N PRO A 141 -9.46 -0.77 12.86
CA PRO A 141 -10.40 -0.79 13.98
C PRO A 141 -10.31 -2.05 14.84
N ILE A 142 -10.11 -3.22 14.22
CA ILE A 142 -9.93 -4.49 14.96
C ILE A 142 -8.61 -4.48 15.74
N LEU A 143 -7.50 -4.09 15.09
CA LEU A 143 -6.19 -4.02 15.75
C LEU A 143 -6.19 -3.05 16.93
N LEU A 144 -6.81 -1.88 16.79
CA LEU A 144 -6.92 -0.91 17.88
C LEU A 144 -7.70 -1.48 19.07
N LYS A 145 -8.83 -2.15 18.83
CA LYS A 145 -9.60 -2.83 19.88
C LYS A 145 -8.81 -3.94 20.57
N LEU A 146 -7.98 -4.67 19.83
CA LEU A 146 -7.12 -5.71 20.40
C LEU A 146 -6.01 -5.10 21.25
N ILE A 147 -5.40 -4.01 20.80
CA ILE A 147 -4.34 -3.31 21.55
C ILE A 147 -4.90 -2.71 22.86
N GLU A 148 -6.10 -2.12 22.81
CA GLU A 148 -6.77 -1.59 24.01
C GLU A 148 -7.05 -2.64 25.09
N LYS A 149 -7.22 -3.90 24.70
CA LYS A 149 -7.41 -5.03 25.64
C LYS A 149 -6.10 -5.53 26.27
N ILE A 150 -4.94 -5.12 25.79
CA ILE A 150 -3.65 -5.50 26.33
C ILE A 150 -3.34 -4.60 27.54
N PRO A 151 -3.26 -5.12 28.76
CA PRO A 151 -2.97 -4.30 29.94
C PRO A 151 -1.57 -3.70 29.81
N LEU A 152 -1.47 -2.38 29.88
CA LEU A 152 -0.23 -1.58 29.75
C LEU A 152 0.91 -2.04 30.66
N LYS A 153 0.61 -2.76 31.77
CA LYS A 153 1.62 -3.36 32.64
C LYS A 153 2.50 -4.42 31.95
N LYS A 154 2.04 -5.05 30.87
CA LYS A 154 2.82 -6.03 30.09
C LYS A 154 3.73 -5.39 29.03
N LEU A 155 3.56 -4.10 28.72
CA LEU A 155 4.37 -3.37 27.73
C LEU A 155 5.63 -2.69 28.31
N LYS A 156 5.85 -2.76 29.63
CA LYS A 156 7.05 -2.20 30.29
C LYS A 156 8.28 -3.12 30.27
N LEU A 157 8.40 -3.99 29.27
CA LEU A 157 9.51 -4.93 29.11
C LEU A 157 10.33 -4.65 27.84
N PHE A 158 10.53 -3.38 27.50
CA PHE A 158 11.62 -2.95 26.59
C PHE A 158 12.08 -1.56 26.98
#